data_3fa3a3d6ee83221c94379bf723eba9c0
#
_entry.id   3fa3a3d6ee83221c94379bf723eba9c0
#
_cell.length_a   1.000
_cell.length_b   1.000
_cell.length_c   1.000
_cell.angle_alpha   90.00
_cell.angle_beta   90.00
_cell.angle_gamma   90.00
#
_symmetry.space_group_name_H-M   'P 1'
#
loop_
_entity.id
_entity.type
_entity.pdbx_description
1 polymer ?
#
loop_
_entity_poly.entity_id
_entity_poly.type
_entity_poly.pdbx_seq_one_letter_code
_entity_poly.pdbx_strand_id
1 'polypeptide(L)'
;LEDLYRPFRPKRRTRATIAKEKGLEPLADILWNQDRREGKVEELAQSFINPEIGVDTAEDAVRLALDILAERISDDAEHRRLVREYTWNHGILETKAIKDESSVYEMYYDYSETVKRIVPHRILALNRGEAEEYLSVKIRLEEEEIIGRLSKRVILRPSIGVELLQKATEDSYKRLIAPSIEREIRRELTEKAEEQAIRVFGENLRNLLLQPPVKGKTVLGMDPGFRTGNKIAVVDDTGKVLDTAVVYMTLPNHDKAGAMDILKKLIRKHHVQVVAIGNGTASRESEMGTAELCRELDRKVSYVMVNEAGASVYSASRLGSEEFPEYDVSLRSAVSIARRLQDPLAELVKIDPRSIGVGQYQHDVNQKRLTEALKGVVESSVNSVGIDLNTASVSLLQYVSGITPVMAKNIVSFREVNGKFRDRKQLLRVKQLGPKAFEQCAGFLRIPGGENILDNTGVHPESYEAVTGLMKRMDCPKGMNEKGLRELAANSKKWDLKEVSHALGLGLPTLQDIVRELQKPGRDPRDELPQPILRTDVMSLEDLKPDMILTGTVRNVIDFGAFIDIGVHQDGLVHISQMSDHFVKHPMDVVQVGDIVTVKVLSVDIPRKRISLTMKGL
;
A
#
# COMPACT_ATOMS: atom_id res chain seq x y z
N LEU A 1 18.21 -22.14 10.68
CA LEU A 1 18.38 -23.16 9.63
C LEU A 1 19.53 -22.76 8.69
N GLU A 2 19.65 -21.52 8.25
CA GLU A 2 20.74 -21.03 7.40
C GLU A 2 22.11 -21.16 8.05
N ASP A 3 22.25 -20.84 9.35
CA ASP A 3 23.52 -20.96 10.05
C ASP A 3 23.96 -22.41 10.19
N LEU A 4 23.04 -23.34 10.42
CA LEU A 4 23.32 -24.78 10.46
C LEU A 4 23.77 -25.34 9.10
N TYR A 5 23.26 -24.76 8.01
CA TYR A 5 23.65 -25.19 6.65
C TYR A 5 24.91 -24.50 6.13
N ARG A 6 25.34 -23.41 6.78
CA ARG A 6 26.48 -22.57 6.34
C ARG A 6 27.81 -23.35 6.14
N PRO A 7 28.19 -24.26 7.02
CA PRO A 7 29.42 -25.05 6.82
C PRO A 7 29.41 -25.90 5.56
N PHE A 8 28.23 -26.27 5.07
CA PHE A 8 28.01 -27.15 3.91
C PHE A 8 27.81 -26.38 2.59
N ARG A 9 27.71 -25.04 2.63
CA ARG A 9 27.60 -24.24 1.41
C ARG A 9 28.92 -24.25 0.62
N PRO A 10 28.85 -24.38 -0.72
CA PRO A 10 30.02 -24.18 -1.56
C PRO A 10 30.59 -22.76 -1.32
N LYS A 11 31.80 -22.69 -0.83
CA LYS A 11 32.51 -21.43 -0.59
C LYS A 11 33.40 -21.10 -1.79
N ARG A 12 33.52 -19.80 -2.10
CA ARG A 12 34.65 -19.35 -2.94
C ARG A 12 35.96 -19.58 -2.20
N ARG A 13 37.08 -19.65 -2.93
CA ARG A 13 38.40 -19.82 -2.35
C ARG A 13 38.67 -18.73 -1.29
N THR A 14 38.64 -19.13 -0.01
CA THR A 14 38.85 -18.26 1.16
C THR A 14 40.28 -18.31 1.61
N ARG A 15 40.69 -17.39 2.54
CA ARG A 15 42.00 -17.48 3.22
C ARG A 15 42.18 -18.80 3.94
N ALA A 16 41.14 -19.27 4.63
CA ALA A 16 41.13 -20.56 5.30
C ALA A 16 41.28 -21.75 4.34
N THR A 17 40.61 -21.70 3.17
CA THR A 17 40.79 -22.73 2.12
C THR A 17 42.23 -22.77 1.63
N ILE A 18 42.84 -21.62 1.38
CA ILE A 18 44.26 -21.53 0.99
C ILE A 18 45.16 -22.09 2.08
N ALA A 19 44.90 -21.79 3.35
CA ALA A 19 45.67 -22.30 4.48
C ALA A 19 45.52 -23.83 4.62
N LYS A 20 44.34 -24.39 4.39
CA LYS A 20 44.10 -25.85 4.37
C LYS A 20 44.84 -26.53 3.22
N GLU A 21 44.78 -25.96 2.00
CA GLU A 21 45.54 -26.44 0.85
C GLU A 21 47.06 -26.49 1.13
N LYS A 22 47.57 -25.58 1.97
CA LYS A 22 48.95 -25.54 2.43
C LYS A 22 49.22 -26.46 3.63
N GLY A 23 48.27 -27.30 4.03
CA GLY A 23 48.47 -28.32 5.08
C GLY A 23 48.48 -27.78 6.51
N LEU A 24 47.94 -26.58 6.79
CA LEU A 24 47.96 -25.97 8.13
C LEU A 24 46.77 -26.39 9.02
N GLU A 25 45.85 -27.25 8.53
CA GLU A 25 44.70 -27.71 9.33
C GLU A 25 45.11 -28.45 10.60
N PRO A 26 46.13 -29.34 10.61
CA PRO A 26 46.56 -29.98 11.85
C PRO A 26 47.11 -29.01 12.91
N LEU A 27 47.80 -27.92 12.50
CA LEU A 27 48.24 -26.88 13.44
C LEU A 27 47.06 -26.14 14.04
N ALA A 28 46.07 -25.81 13.21
CA ALA A 28 44.81 -25.20 13.67
C ALA A 28 44.07 -26.11 14.66
N ASP A 29 44.04 -27.44 14.42
CA ASP A 29 43.38 -28.41 15.29
C ASP A 29 44.11 -28.55 16.65
N ILE A 30 45.43 -28.52 16.68
CA ILE A 30 46.21 -28.52 17.94
C ILE A 30 45.86 -27.29 18.77
N LEU A 31 45.78 -26.11 18.16
CA LEU A 31 45.40 -24.88 18.85
C LEU A 31 43.94 -24.91 19.32
N TRP A 32 43.02 -25.43 18.48
CA TRP A 32 41.60 -25.51 18.78
C TRP A 32 41.29 -26.43 19.95
N ASN A 33 41.95 -27.59 20.03
CA ASN A 33 41.72 -28.60 21.07
C ASN A 33 42.17 -28.15 22.45
N GLN A 34 43.09 -27.15 22.54
CA GLN A 34 43.56 -26.55 23.79
C GLN A 34 44.15 -27.56 24.79
N ASP A 35 44.72 -28.67 24.32
CA ASP A 35 45.21 -29.74 25.18
C ASP A 35 46.62 -29.46 25.71
N ARG A 36 47.41 -28.65 25.00
CA ARG A 36 48.81 -28.34 25.38
C ARG A 36 48.89 -27.13 26.31
N ARG A 37 49.44 -27.35 27.51
CA ARG A 37 49.62 -26.31 28.52
C ARG A 37 51.04 -25.77 28.61
N GLU A 38 52.00 -26.50 28.09
CA GLU A 38 53.41 -26.18 28.14
C GLU A 38 54.08 -26.22 26.76
N GLY A 39 55.10 -25.42 26.55
CA GLY A 39 55.79 -25.25 25.28
C GLY A 39 55.47 -23.91 24.61
N LYS A 40 56.12 -23.68 23.45
CA LYS A 40 55.89 -22.48 22.63
C LYS A 40 55.19 -22.86 21.33
N VAL A 41 54.27 -22.03 20.87
CA VAL A 41 53.56 -22.28 19.61
C VAL A 41 54.49 -22.19 18.41
N GLU A 42 55.50 -21.33 18.49
CA GLU A 42 56.54 -21.18 17.45
C GLU A 42 57.32 -22.49 17.21
N GLU A 43 57.62 -23.24 18.28
CA GLU A 43 58.28 -24.54 18.18
C GLU A 43 57.39 -25.58 17.46
N LEU A 44 56.08 -25.55 17.72
CA LEU A 44 55.13 -26.41 17.01
C LEU A 44 55.02 -26.03 15.54
N ALA A 45 54.97 -24.73 15.23
CA ALA A 45 54.82 -24.20 13.90
C ALA A 45 56.01 -24.49 12.99
N GLN A 46 57.23 -24.70 13.56
CA GLN A 46 58.41 -25.05 12.80
C GLN A 46 58.23 -26.32 11.96
N SER A 47 57.47 -27.30 12.45
CA SER A 47 57.22 -28.55 11.72
C SER A 47 56.32 -28.39 10.51
N PHE A 48 55.68 -27.21 10.33
CA PHE A 48 54.79 -26.88 9.22
C PHE A 48 55.41 -25.91 8.21
N ILE A 49 56.67 -25.54 8.37
CA ILE A 49 57.42 -24.71 7.40
C ILE A 49 57.66 -25.52 6.14
N ASN A 50 57.22 -24.98 5.01
CA ASN A 50 57.44 -25.56 3.69
C ASN A 50 57.47 -24.43 2.62
N PRO A 51 58.67 -23.98 2.24
CA PRO A 51 58.83 -22.90 1.26
C PRO A 51 58.28 -23.23 -0.13
N GLU A 52 58.20 -24.51 -0.53
CA GLU A 52 57.67 -24.92 -1.83
C GLU A 52 56.19 -24.58 -2.01
N ILE A 53 55.45 -24.50 -0.91
CA ILE A 53 54.04 -24.13 -0.90
C ILE A 53 53.82 -22.73 -0.33
N GLY A 54 54.89 -21.95 -0.14
CA GLY A 54 54.86 -20.57 0.34
C GLY A 54 54.49 -20.46 1.82
N VAL A 55 55.07 -21.31 2.66
CA VAL A 55 55.09 -21.22 4.13
C VAL A 55 56.53 -21.09 4.55
N ASP A 56 57.04 -19.86 4.57
CA ASP A 56 58.48 -19.62 4.69
C ASP A 56 58.95 -19.54 6.15
N THR A 57 58.07 -19.17 7.07
CA THR A 57 58.38 -18.96 8.48
C THR A 57 57.33 -19.61 9.40
N ALA A 58 57.72 -19.81 10.69
CA ALA A 58 56.78 -20.25 11.73
C ALA A 58 55.63 -19.25 11.93
N GLU A 59 55.90 -17.94 11.78
CA GLU A 59 54.88 -16.89 11.85
C GLU A 59 53.89 -17.02 10.71
N ASP A 60 54.33 -17.36 9.47
CA ASP A 60 53.44 -17.63 8.34
C ASP A 60 52.54 -18.82 8.62
N ALA A 61 53.06 -19.90 9.16
CA ALA A 61 52.30 -21.09 9.54
C ALA A 61 51.21 -20.75 10.58
N VAL A 62 51.58 -19.99 11.62
CA VAL A 62 50.66 -19.53 12.66
C VAL A 62 49.57 -18.63 12.04
N ARG A 63 49.95 -17.64 11.23
CA ARG A 63 49.01 -16.73 10.58
C ARG A 63 47.97 -17.47 9.72
N LEU A 64 48.42 -18.44 8.93
CA LEU A 64 47.54 -19.28 8.11
C LEU A 64 46.64 -20.19 8.98
N ALA A 65 47.15 -20.74 10.07
CA ALA A 65 46.35 -21.50 11.03
C ALA A 65 45.26 -20.62 11.68
N LEU A 66 45.57 -19.35 11.99
CA LEU A 66 44.60 -18.41 12.52
C LEU A 66 43.46 -18.10 11.51
N ASP A 67 43.76 -18.04 10.21
CA ASP A 67 42.69 -17.89 9.18
C ASP A 67 41.72 -19.08 9.20
N ILE A 68 42.21 -20.32 9.42
CA ILE A 68 41.36 -21.51 9.56
C ILE A 68 40.51 -21.40 10.84
N LEU A 69 41.10 -21.00 11.96
CA LEU A 69 40.40 -20.84 13.23
C LEU A 69 39.34 -19.74 13.16
N ALA A 70 39.65 -18.61 12.55
CA ALA A 70 38.70 -17.51 12.36
C ALA A 70 37.49 -17.94 11.53
N GLU A 71 37.69 -18.73 10.46
CA GLU A 71 36.58 -19.27 9.68
C GLU A 71 35.75 -20.29 10.47
N ARG A 72 36.39 -21.20 11.21
CA ARG A 72 35.74 -22.18 12.09
C ARG A 72 34.84 -21.50 13.12
N ILE A 73 35.34 -20.45 13.78
CA ILE A 73 34.56 -19.65 14.74
C ILE A 73 33.37 -18.97 14.05
N SER A 74 33.58 -18.44 12.84
CA SER A 74 32.56 -17.73 12.11
C SER A 74 31.45 -18.64 11.53
N ASP A 75 31.75 -19.91 11.32
CA ASP A 75 30.80 -20.89 10.78
C ASP A 75 29.96 -21.56 11.88
N ASP A 76 30.34 -21.39 13.14
CA ASP A 76 29.58 -21.92 14.26
C ASP A 76 28.24 -21.21 14.44
N ALA A 77 27.14 -22.00 14.39
CA ALA A 77 25.80 -21.48 14.45
C ALA A 77 25.47 -20.79 15.78
N GLU A 78 26.03 -21.28 16.88
CA GLU A 78 25.80 -20.71 18.21
C GLU A 78 26.55 -19.38 18.39
N HIS A 79 27.78 -19.27 17.85
CA HIS A 79 28.50 -18.01 17.83
C HIS A 79 27.72 -16.94 17.01
N ARG A 80 27.25 -17.31 15.86
CA ARG A 80 26.45 -16.40 15.02
C ARG A 80 25.14 -16.00 15.70
N ARG A 81 24.45 -16.96 16.33
CA ARG A 81 23.24 -16.69 17.11
C ARG A 81 23.50 -15.69 18.23
N LEU A 82 24.57 -15.90 19.01
CA LEU A 82 24.97 -14.99 20.08
C LEU A 82 25.16 -13.56 19.56
N VAL A 83 25.96 -13.40 18.47
CA VAL A 83 26.24 -12.08 17.91
C VAL A 83 24.96 -11.44 17.36
N ARG A 84 24.11 -12.20 16.66
CA ARG A 84 22.82 -11.70 16.12
C ARG A 84 21.90 -11.20 17.23
N GLU A 85 21.67 -12.01 18.27
CA GLU A 85 20.82 -11.66 19.40
C GLU A 85 21.37 -10.45 20.15
N TYR A 86 22.68 -10.39 20.32
CA TYR A 86 23.33 -9.25 20.96
C TYR A 86 23.18 -7.98 20.11
N THR A 87 23.46 -8.05 18.80
CA THR A 87 23.32 -6.93 17.88
C THR A 87 21.87 -6.43 17.82
N TRP A 88 20.91 -7.34 17.79
CA TRP A 88 19.48 -6.99 17.79
C TRP A 88 19.07 -6.20 19.04
N ASN A 89 19.55 -6.62 20.22
CA ASN A 89 19.16 -6.04 21.49
C ASN A 89 19.94 -4.78 21.88
N HIS A 90 21.19 -4.66 21.49
CA HIS A 90 22.12 -3.62 21.92
C HIS A 90 22.68 -2.76 20.79
N GLY A 91 22.48 -3.17 19.53
CA GLY A 91 22.95 -2.44 18.36
C GLY A 91 22.29 -1.08 18.25
N ILE A 92 23.08 -0.08 17.87
CA ILE A 92 22.64 1.27 17.58
C ILE A 92 22.83 1.50 16.08
N LEU A 93 21.72 1.75 15.38
CA LEU A 93 21.76 2.18 13.99
C LEU A 93 22.15 3.66 13.98
N GLU A 94 23.28 3.96 13.38
CA GLU A 94 23.83 5.31 13.25
C GLU A 94 23.85 5.74 11.79
N THR A 95 23.57 7.01 11.56
CA THR A 95 23.70 7.62 10.24
C THR A 95 24.58 8.85 10.29
N LYS A 96 25.30 9.08 9.20
CA LYS A 96 26.13 10.28 9.00
C LYS A 96 25.91 10.82 7.61
N ALA A 97 25.91 12.14 7.48
CA ALA A 97 25.93 12.79 6.17
C ALA A 97 27.19 12.41 5.39
N ILE A 98 27.03 12.09 4.10
CA ILE A 98 28.14 11.93 3.15
C ILE A 98 28.39 13.26 2.42
N LYS A 99 27.32 14.06 2.19
CA LYS A 99 27.37 15.35 1.53
C LYS A 99 26.97 16.45 2.50
N ASP A 100 27.67 17.59 2.46
CA ASP A 100 27.36 18.78 3.23
C ASP A 100 26.45 19.72 2.43
N GLU A 101 25.28 19.21 2.05
CA GLU A 101 24.26 19.89 1.28
C GLU A 101 22.92 19.80 1.99
N SER A 102 22.08 20.86 1.91
CA SER A 102 20.71 20.79 2.39
C SER A 102 19.89 19.81 1.59
N SER A 103 19.22 18.89 2.26
CA SER A 103 18.36 17.88 1.62
C SER A 103 17.16 17.53 2.49
N VAL A 104 16.26 16.72 1.95
CA VAL A 104 15.13 16.16 2.72
C VAL A 104 15.56 15.21 3.82
N TYR A 105 16.85 14.83 3.86
CA TYR A 105 17.45 13.90 4.84
C TYR A 105 18.17 14.61 5.98
N GLU A 106 18.15 15.95 6.09
CA GLU A 106 18.85 16.71 7.13
C GLU A 106 18.61 16.19 8.55
N MET A 107 17.38 15.75 8.83
CA MET A 107 17.03 15.19 10.14
C MET A 107 17.74 13.86 10.46
N TYR A 108 18.41 13.25 9.47
CA TYR A 108 19.15 12.00 9.59
C TYR A 108 20.67 12.18 9.39
N TYR A 109 21.20 13.41 9.29
CA TYR A 109 22.63 13.65 9.04
C TYR A 109 23.52 13.26 10.22
N ASP A 110 22.98 13.34 11.42
CA ASP A 110 23.61 12.85 12.66
C ASP A 110 22.51 12.22 13.53
N TYR A 111 22.11 11.01 13.18
CA TYR A 111 20.99 10.33 13.81
C TYR A 111 21.42 8.99 14.38
N SER A 112 20.87 8.62 15.54
CA SER A 112 21.09 7.32 16.15
C SER A 112 19.81 6.80 16.82
N GLU A 113 19.53 5.51 16.63
CA GLU A 113 18.42 4.81 17.29
C GLU A 113 18.77 3.34 17.49
N THR A 114 18.25 2.74 18.58
CA THR A 114 18.48 1.30 18.81
C THR A 114 17.78 0.45 17.74
N VAL A 115 18.47 -0.57 17.24
CA VAL A 115 17.96 -1.51 16.23
C VAL A 115 16.59 -2.07 16.59
N LYS A 116 16.38 -2.41 17.86
CA LYS A 116 15.14 -3.00 18.36
C LYS A 116 13.94 -2.04 18.32
N ARG A 117 14.13 -0.73 18.36
CA ARG A 117 13.06 0.28 18.50
C ARG A 117 12.79 1.06 17.23
N ILE A 118 13.68 0.98 16.24
CA ILE A 118 13.53 1.76 15.03
C ILE A 118 12.25 1.40 14.29
N VAL A 119 11.52 2.42 13.88
CA VAL A 119 10.22 2.28 13.22
C VAL A 119 10.35 2.10 11.70
N PRO A 120 9.43 1.38 11.05
CA PRO A 120 9.50 1.02 9.62
C PRO A 120 9.75 2.19 8.67
N HIS A 121 9.04 3.30 8.80
CA HIS A 121 9.17 4.44 7.89
C HIS A 121 10.57 5.09 7.95
N ARG A 122 11.25 5.05 9.12
CA ARG A 122 12.63 5.53 9.24
C ARG A 122 13.60 4.64 8.50
N ILE A 123 13.42 3.31 8.59
CA ILE A 123 14.24 2.37 7.81
C ILE A 123 14.16 2.67 6.32
N LEU A 124 12.94 2.90 5.79
CA LEU A 124 12.77 3.24 4.37
C LEU A 124 13.39 4.60 4.01
N ALA A 125 13.25 5.60 4.90
CA ALA A 125 13.90 6.91 4.72
C ALA A 125 15.43 6.79 4.68
N LEU A 126 16.01 6.04 5.63
CA LEU A 126 17.46 5.83 5.71
C LEU A 126 17.99 5.04 4.50
N ASN A 127 17.28 4.00 4.07
CA ASN A 127 17.66 3.22 2.89
C ASN A 127 17.63 4.07 1.61
N ARG A 128 16.62 4.95 1.44
CA ARG A 128 16.57 5.89 0.32
C ARG A 128 17.71 6.90 0.39
N GLY A 129 17.95 7.51 1.55
CA GLY A 129 19.04 8.46 1.74
C GLY A 129 20.42 7.85 1.48
N GLU A 130 20.62 6.56 1.82
CA GLU A 130 21.85 5.81 1.50
C GLU A 130 21.94 5.50 0.00
N ALA A 131 20.85 5.07 -0.63
CA ALA A 131 20.81 4.81 -2.09
C ALA A 131 21.04 6.08 -2.94
N GLU A 132 20.61 7.24 -2.47
CA GLU A 132 20.85 8.56 -3.08
C GLU A 132 22.21 9.19 -2.67
N GLU A 133 23.04 8.44 -1.92
CA GLU A 133 24.38 8.87 -1.48
C GLU A 133 24.38 10.15 -0.61
N TYR A 134 23.33 10.41 0.15
CA TYR A 134 23.28 11.46 1.17
C TYR A 134 23.70 10.94 2.54
N LEU A 135 23.41 9.68 2.85
CA LEU A 135 23.62 9.07 4.16
C LEU A 135 24.56 7.87 4.09
N SER A 136 25.40 7.71 5.12
CA SER A 136 26.06 6.45 5.45
C SER A 136 25.34 5.84 6.65
N VAL A 137 24.92 4.58 6.53
CA VAL A 137 24.12 3.88 7.56
C VAL A 137 24.89 2.67 8.06
N LYS A 138 25.12 2.59 9.38
CA LYS A 138 25.85 1.49 10.03
C LYS A 138 25.18 1.07 11.34
N ILE A 139 25.42 -0.17 11.75
CA ILE A 139 25.05 -0.65 13.08
C ILE A 139 26.31 -0.68 13.95
N ARG A 140 26.33 0.21 14.96
CA ARG A 140 27.40 0.25 15.95
C ARG A 140 27.07 -0.65 17.12
N LEU A 141 28.13 -1.30 17.65
CA LEU A 141 28.12 -2.12 18.86
C LEU A 141 29.33 -1.80 19.72
N GLU A 142 29.25 -2.13 21.00
CA GLU A 142 30.41 -2.20 21.89
C GLU A 142 31.18 -3.50 21.60
N GLU A 143 32.19 -3.39 20.70
CA GLU A 143 32.94 -4.55 20.16
C GLU A 143 33.63 -5.36 21.23
N GLU A 144 34.23 -4.70 22.24
CA GLU A 144 34.98 -5.37 23.33
C GLU A 144 34.06 -6.33 24.11
N GLU A 145 32.84 -5.94 24.39
CA GLU A 145 31.90 -6.78 25.14
C GLU A 145 31.52 -8.05 24.37
N ILE A 146 31.18 -7.92 23.08
CA ILE A 146 30.76 -9.07 22.27
C ILE A 146 31.96 -10.00 21.97
N ILE A 147 33.14 -9.44 21.70
CA ILE A 147 34.37 -10.23 21.53
C ILE A 147 34.68 -10.99 22.83
N GLY A 148 34.58 -10.34 24.00
CA GLY A 148 34.74 -10.99 25.30
C GLY A 148 33.77 -12.14 25.53
N ARG A 149 32.49 -11.99 25.12
CA ARG A 149 31.48 -13.07 25.19
C ARG A 149 31.80 -14.24 24.25
N LEU A 150 32.25 -13.95 23.04
CA LEU A 150 32.70 -14.97 22.07
C LEU A 150 33.94 -15.70 22.58
N SER A 151 34.94 -14.95 23.08
CA SER A 151 36.18 -15.53 23.61
C SER A 151 35.92 -16.51 24.75
N LYS A 152 34.96 -16.23 25.64
CA LYS A 152 34.53 -17.16 26.72
C LYS A 152 33.92 -18.47 26.19
N ARG A 153 33.39 -18.49 24.97
CA ARG A 153 32.86 -19.71 24.34
C ARG A 153 33.93 -20.48 23.56
N VAL A 154 34.90 -19.77 23.00
CA VAL A 154 35.99 -20.37 22.21
C VAL A 154 37.10 -20.88 23.12
N ILE A 155 37.48 -20.11 24.14
CA ILE A 155 38.57 -20.45 25.08
C ILE A 155 37.98 -21.18 26.28
N LEU A 156 38.06 -22.51 26.24
CA LEU A 156 37.48 -23.39 27.23
C LEU A 156 38.41 -23.74 28.39
N ARG A 157 39.73 -23.69 28.14
CA ARG A 157 40.75 -24.06 29.14
C ARG A 157 42.08 -23.35 28.86
N PRO A 158 42.95 -23.21 29.90
CA PRO A 158 44.27 -22.65 29.71
C PRO A 158 45.11 -23.55 28.78
N SER A 159 45.75 -22.95 27.78
CA SER A 159 46.63 -23.61 26.82
C SER A 159 47.67 -22.62 26.28
N ILE A 160 48.69 -23.11 25.63
CA ILE A 160 49.70 -22.27 24.95
C ILE A 160 49.12 -21.43 23.82
N GLY A 161 47.95 -21.81 23.29
CA GLY A 161 47.25 -21.13 22.17
C GLY A 161 46.25 -20.07 22.59
N VAL A 162 46.04 -19.77 23.87
CA VAL A 162 45.01 -18.85 24.37
C VAL A 162 45.07 -17.47 23.69
N GLU A 163 46.24 -16.84 23.62
CA GLU A 163 46.41 -15.54 22.97
C GLU A 163 46.11 -15.58 21.48
N LEU A 164 46.47 -16.68 20.81
CA LEU A 164 46.20 -16.88 19.39
C LEU A 164 44.71 -17.13 19.12
N LEU A 165 44.02 -17.89 19.97
CA LEU A 165 42.57 -18.09 19.92
C LEU A 165 41.81 -16.78 20.17
N GLN A 166 42.33 -15.92 21.05
CA GLN A 166 41.77 -14.60 21.26
C GLN A 166 41.90 -13.73 20.01
N LYS A 167 43.09 -13.69 19.37
CA LYS A 167 43.33 -13.00 18.10
C LYS A 167 42.42 -13.56 16.97
N ALA A 168 42.30 -14.90 16.87
CA ALA A 168 41.43 -15.53 15.88
C ALA A 168 39.94 -15.19 16.12
N THR A 169 39.53 -15.09 17.39
CA THR A 169 38.14 -14.69 17.75
C THR A 169 37.85 -13.24 17.36
N GLU A 170 38.80 -12.34 17.63
CA GLU A 170 38.70 -10.93 17.26
C GLU A 170 38.65 -10.77 15.73
N ASP A 171 39.56 -11.43 14.98
CA ASP A 171 39.53 -11.40 13.51
C ASP A 171 38.25 -12.00 12.94
N SER A 172 37.82 -13.15 13.49
CA SER A 172 36.54 -13.78 13.11
C SER A 172 35.35 -12.85 13.28
N TYR A 173 35.29 -12.17 14.43
CA TYR A 173 34.22 -11.20 14.67
C TYR A 173 34.28 -10.03 13.68
N LYS A 174 35.41 -9.30 13.65
CA LYS A 174 35.55 -8.05 12.88
C LYS A 174 35.44 -8.27 11.37
N ARG A 175 36.04 -9.31 10.84
CA ARG A 175 36.14 -9.56 9.40
C ARG A 175 35.01 -10.42 8.85
N LEU A 176 34.51 -11.38 9.60
CA LEU A 176 33.59 -12.40 9.08
C LEU A 176 32.16 -12.29 9.66
N ILE A 177 32.04 -12.23 11.01
CA ILE A 177 30.75 -12.32 11.67
C ILE A 177 30.01 -10.97 11.62
N ALA A 178 30.63 -9.91 12.16
CA ALA A 178 29.98 -8.60 12.31
C ALA A 178 29.42 -8.04 10.98
N PRO A 179 30.19 -7.98 9.86
CA PRO A 179 29.69 -7.48 8.60
C PRO A 179 28.58 -8.35 7.99
N SER A 180 28.60 -9.66 8.29
CA SER A 180 27.57 -10.59 7.83
C SER A 180 26.26 -10.40 8.61
N ILE A 181 26.34 -10.29 9.93
CA ILE A 181 25.18 -10.08 10.83
C ILE A 181 24.59 -8.70 10.62
N GLU A 182 25.42 -7.66 10.42
CA GLU A 182 24.92 -6.33 10.10
C GLU A 182 24.05 -6.34 8.83
N ARG A 183 24.55 -6.94 7.73
CA ARG A 183 23.77 -7.08 6.49
C ARG A 183 22.49 -7.90 6.69
N GLU A 184 22.54 -8.94 7.50
CA GLU A 184 21.38 -9.78 7.81
C GLU A 184 20.31 -8.99 8.58
N ILE A 185 20.70 -8.27 9.62
CA ILE A 185 19.79 -7.45 10.44
C ILE A 185 19.21 -6.30 9.59
N ARG A 186 20.04 -5.60 8.81
CA ARG A 186 19.56 -4.54 7.92
C ARG A 186 18.56 -5.06 6.91
N ARG A 187 18.81 -6.23 6.32
CA ARG A 187 17.86 -6.89 5.42
C ARG A 187 16.54 -7.23 6.14
N GLU A 188 16.59 -7.81 7.34
CA GLU A 188 15.39 -8.15 8.11
C GLU A 188 14.60 -6.90 8.48
N LEU A 189 15.25 -5.82 8.88
CA LEU A 189 14.59 -4.54 9.15
C LEU A 189 13.93 -3.97 7.88
N THR A 190 14.59 -4.05 6.73
CA THR A 190 14.07 -3.59 5.45
C THR A 190 12.85 -4.41 5.04
N GLU A 191 12.92 -5.74 5.07
CA GLU A 191 11.81 -6.62 4.74
C GLU A 191 10.57 -6.36 5.61
N LYS A 192 10.77 -6.17 6.93
CA LYS A 192 9.69 -5.80 7.85
C LYS A 192 9.09 -4.42 7.54
N ALA A 193 9.94 -3.46 7.21
CA ALA A 193 9.52 -2.11 6.86
C ALA A 193 8.73 -2.06 5.55
N GLU A 194 9.19 -2.81 4.54
CA GLU A 194 8.50 -2.96 3.25
C GLU A 194 7.11 -3.61 3.41
N GLU A 195 7.01 -4.71 4.14
CA GLU A 195 5.71 -5.39 4.35
C GLU A 195 4.72 -4.50 5.11
N GLN A 196 5.18 -3.74 6.11
CA GLN A 196 4.33 -2.78 6.80
C GLN A 196 3.88 -1.65 5.86
N ALA A 197 4.79 -1.10 5.05
CA ALA A 197 4.45 -0.05 4.08
C ALA A 197 3.47 -0.55 3.01
N ILE A 198 3.71 -1.75 2.45
CA ILE A 198 2.82 -2.38 1.45
C ILE A 198 1.42 -2.59 2.03
N ARG A 199 1.33 -3.00 3.30
CA ARG A 199 0.04 -3.12 3.98
C ARG A 199 -0.70 -1.79 4.05
N VAL A 200 -0.04 -0.72 4.49
CA VAL A 200 -0.61 0.64 4.55
C VAL A 200 -1.03 1.11 3.15
N PHE A 201 -0.19 0.88 2.13
CA PHE A 201 -0.53 1.22 0.74
C PHE A 201 -1.76 0.46 0.24
N GLY A 202 -1.89 -0.82 0.60
CA GLY A 202 -3.06 -1.62 0.29
C GLY A 202 -4.33 -1.07 0.93
N GLU A 203 -4.28 -0.67 2.19
CA GLU A 203 -5.41 -0.09 2.92
C GLU A 203 -5.79 1.29 2.35
N ASN A 204 -4.82 2.16 2.05
CA ASN A 204 -5.07 3.43 1.39
C ASN A 204 -5.71 3.25 0.00
N LEU A 205 -5.21 2.30 -0.80
CA LEU A 205 -5.81 1.98 -2.10
C LEU A 205 -7.24 1.49 -1.94
N ARG A 206 -7.50 0.58 -1.01
CA ARG A 206 -8.85 0.08 -0.72
C ARG A 206 -9.81 1.22 -0.41
N ASN A 207 -9.40 2.14 0.46
CA ASN A 207 -10.24 3.26 0.86
C ASN A 207 -10.51 4.22 -0.31
N LEU A 208 -9.53 4.44 -1.20
CA LEU A 208 -9.74 5.20 -2.44
C LEU A 208 -10.73 4.53 -3.39
N LEU A 209 -10.61 3.21 -3.58
CA LEU A 209 -11.51 2.43 -4.44
C LEU A 209 -12.93 2.38 -3.91
N LEU A 210 -13.10 2.33 -2.59
CA LEU A 210 -14.38 2.21 -1.91
C LEU A 210 -14.99 3.55 -1.51
N GLN A 211 -14.44 4.69 -1.97
CA GLN A 211 -15.08 5.98 -1.77
C GLN A 211 -16.50 6.00 -2.33
N PRO A 212 -17.46 6.65 -1.62
CA PRO A 212 -18.85 6.69 -2.06
C PRO A 212 -18.99 7.42 -3.39
N PRO A 213 -19.70 6.83 -4.36
CA PRO A 213 -19.94 7.41 -5.66
C PRO A 213 -20.94 8.55 -5.59
N VAL A 214 -20.74 9.60 -6.39
CA VAL A 214 -21.70 10.70 -6.57
C VAL A 214 -22.61 10.38 -7.76
N LYS A 215 -23.59 9.51 -7.53
CA LYS A 215 -24.50 8.99 -8.58
C LYS A 215 -25.52 10.04 -9.05
N GLY A 216 -25.99 9.92 -10.30
CA GLY A 216 -27.12 10.68 -10.85
C GLY A 216 -26.82 12.16 -11.04
N LYS A 217 -25.57 12.58 -11.18
CA LYS A 217 -25.14 13.97 -11.38
C LYS A 217 -24.46 14.15 -12.72
N THR A 218 -24.79 15.25 -13.41
CA THR A 218 -23.99 15.76 -14.52
C THR A 218 -22.77 16.48 -13.94
N VAL A 219 -21.57 16.04 -14.32
CA VAL A 219 -20.30 16.50 -13.75
C VAL A 219 -19.47 17.19 -14.83
N LEU A 220 -18.89 18.33 -14.48
CA LEU A 220 -17.83 18.97 -15.28
C LEU A 220 -16.48 18.59 -14.66
N GLY A 221 -15.70 17.81 -15.36
CA GLY A 221 -14.31 17.49 -14.98
C GLY A 221 -13.36 18.56 -15.49
N MET A 222 -12.44 18.96 -14.62
CA MET A 222 -11.40 19.94 -14.92
C MET A 222 -10.03 19.32 -14.61
N ASP A 223 -9.20 19.21 -15.63
CA ASP A 223 -7.78 18.86 -15.50
C ASP A 223 -6.95 20.14 -15.56
N PRO A 224 -6.41 20.63 -14.40
CA PRO A 224 -5.73 21.91 -14.33
C PRO A 224 -4.39 21.93 -15.06
N GLY A 225 -4.03 23.07 -15.68
CA GLY A 225 -2.75 23.23 -16.33
C GLY A 225 -2.37 24.68 -16.58
N PHE A 226 -1.12 25.06 -16.21
CA PHE A 226 -0.63 26.43 -16.38
C PHE A 226 -0.47 26.83 -17.85
N ARG A 227 0.39 26.14 -18.58
CA ARG A 227 0.77 26.54 -19.96
C ARG A 227 -0.26 26.15 -21.00
N THR A 228 -0.85 24.99 -20.85
CA THR A 228 -1.75 24.38 -21.85
C THR A 228 -3.21 24.69 -21.58
N GLY A 229 -3.53 25.45 -20.53
CA GLY A 229 -4.88 25.73 -20.06
C GLY A 229 -5.53 24.53 -19.38
N ASN A 230 -6.64 24.78 -18.70
CA ASN A 230 -7.45 23.76 -18.04
C ASN A 230 -8.28 23.01 -19.09
N LYS A 231 -8.19 21.69 -19.11
CA LYS A 231 -9.01 20.84 -19.97
C LYS A 231 -10.32 20.54 -19.27
N ILE A 232 -11.40 20.69 -19.99
CA ILE A 232 -12.75 20.57 -19.50
C ILE A 232 -13.46 19.45 -20.25
N ALA A 233 -14.13 18.60 -19.50
CA ALA A 233 -15.04 17.59 -20.04
C ALA A 233 -16.34 17.57 -19.24
N VAL A 234 -17.48 17.66 -19.91
CA VAL A 234 -18.78 17.50 -19.27
C VAL A 234 -19.27 16.08 -19.52
N VAL A 235 -19.62 15.37 -18.44
CA VAL A 235 -20.18 14.02 -18.52
C VAL A 235 -21.58 13.99 -17.92
N ASP A 236 -22.48 13.22 -18.53
CA ASP A 236 -23.82 12.99 -17.98
C ASP A 236 -23.78 12.01 -16.79
N ASP A 237 -24.91 11.70 -16.21
CA ASP A 237 -25.05 10.80 -15.06
C ASP A 237 -24.67 9.33 -15.35
N THR A 238 -24.49 8.98 -16.63
CA THR A 238 -24.01 7.66 -17.07
C THR A 238 -22.49 7.64 -17.35
N GLY A 239 -21.82 8.79 -17.25
CA GLY A 239 -20.41 8.95 -17.59
C GLY A 239 -20.14 9.16 -19.08
N LYS A 240 -21.18 9.38 -19.92
CA LYS A 240 -21.03 9.71 -21.34
C LYS A 240 -20.57 11.16 -21.49
N VAL A 241 -19.57 11.40 -22.34
CA VAL A 241 -19.11 12.76 -22.63
C VAL A 241 -20.12 13.49 -23.47
N LEU A 242 -20.53 14.67 -23.00
CA LEU A 242 -21.49 15.57 -23.65
C LEU A 242 -20.81 16.71 -24.41
N ASP A 243 -19.73 17.24 -23.83
CA ASP A 243 -19.01 18.39 -24.39
C ASP A 243 -17.59 18.47 -23.83
N THR A 244 -16.70 19.15 -24.54
CA THR A 244 -15.32 19.40 -24.13
C THR A 244 -14.90 20.82 -24.45
N ALA A 245 -13.96 21.38 -23.67
CA ALA A 245 -13.38 22.70 -23.92
C ALA A 245 -11.96 22.79 -23.34
N VAL A 246 -11.26 23.84 -23.73
CA VAL A 246 -10.02 24.28 -23.08
C VAL A 246 -10.21 25.72 -22.63
N VAL A 247 -9.88 26.01 -21.37
CA VAL A 247 -10.03 27.35 -20.78
C VAL A 247 -8.72 27.79 -20.12
N TYR A 248 -8.43 29.08 -20.17
CA TYR A 248 -7.19 29.64 -19.66
C TYR A 248 -7.46 30.55 -18.44
N MET A 249 -7.54 29.92 -17.25
CA MET A 249 -7.82 30.62 -16.00
C MET A 249 -6.54 31.04 -15.26
N THR A 250 -5.39 30.56 -15.70
CA THR A 250 -4.10 30.68 -14.99
C THR A 250 -3.04 31.36 -15.86
N LEU A 251 -2.04 31.99 -15.24
CA LEU A 251 -0.87 32.54 -15.92
C LEU A 251 -0.07 31.40 -16.63
N PRO A 252 0.65 31.64 -17.74
CA PRO A 252 0.87 32.95 -18.38
C PRO A 252 -0.22 33.40 -19.36
N ASN A 253 -1.10 32.51 -19.81
CA ASN A 253 -2.12 32.79 -20.82
C ASN A 253 -3.47 33.13 -20.18
N HIS A 254 -3.48 34.11 -19.29
CA HIS A 254 -4.66 34.44 -18.49
C HIS A 254 -5.77 35.12 -19.30
N ASP A 255 -6.79 34.37 -19.68
CA ASP A 255 -8.08 34.87 -20.17
C ASP A 255 -9.21 34.41 -19.24
N LYS A 256 -9.23 35.01 -18.06
CA LYS A 256 -10.20 34.65 -17.02
C LYS A 256 -11.64 34.94 -17.46
N ALA A 257 -11.89 36.07 -18.12
CA ALA A 257 -13.23 36.46 -18.58
C ALA A 257 -13.78 35.46 -19.61
N GLY A 258 -13.00 35.18 -20.67
CA GLY A 258 -13.38 34.18 -21.67
C GLY A 258 -13.56 32.78 -21.09
N ALA A 259 -12.69 32.38 -20.14
CA ALA A 259 -12.80 31.11 -19.43
C ALA A 259 -14.12 31.03 -18.63
N MET A 260 -14.48 32.08 -17.89
CA MET A 260 -15.73 32.15 -17.12
C MET A 260 -16.96 32.08 -18.02
N ASP A 261 -16.95 32.76 -19.17
CA ASP A 261 -18.07 32.71 -20.14
C ASP A 261 -18.26 31.32 -20.75
N ILE A 262 -17.16 30.64 -21.12
CA ILE A 262 -17.22 29.27 -21.65
C ILE A 262 -17.78 28.33 -20.59
N LEU A 263 -17.27 28.40 -19.35
CA LEU A 263 -17.73 27.54 -18.26
C LEU A 263 -19.19 27.77 -17.91
N LYS A 264 -19.65 29.03 -17.82
CA LYS A 264 -21.07 29.37 -17.60
C LYS A 264 -21.96 28.81 -18.70
N LYS A 265 -21.53 28.93 -19.98
CA LYS A 265 -22.25 28.36 -21.11
C LYS A 265 -22.39 26.84 -21.03
N LEU A 266 -21.31 26.12 -20.73
CA LEU A 266 -21.30 24.66 -20.56
C LEU A 266 -22.20 24.22 -19.40
N ILE A 267 -22.08 24.89 -18.24
CA ILE A 267 -22.86 24.59 -17.04
C ILE A 267 -24.36 24.77 -17.30
N ARG A 268 -24.77 25.85 -17.98
CA ARG A 268 -26.15 26.11 -18.32
C ARG A 268 -26.67 25.14 -19.37
N LYS A 269 -25.91 24.91 -20.46
CA LYS A 269 -26.28 24.04 -21.58
C LYS A 269 -26.56 22.60 -21.13
N HIS A 270 -25.69 22.05 -20.27
CA HIS A 270 -25.73 20.65 -19.87
C HIS A 270 -26.28 20.43 -18.45
N HIS A 271 -26.78 21.49 -17.80
CA HIS A 271 -27.32 21.41 -16.44
C HIS A 271 -26.32 20.82 -15.42
N VAL A 272 -25.04 21.16 -15.55
CA VAL A 272 -23.97 20.69 -14.63
C VAL A 272 -24.35 21.01 -13.19
N GLN A 273 -24.15 20.06 -12.30
CA GLN A 273 -24.47 20.15 -10.87
C GLN A 273 -23.22 20.20 -10.00
N VAL A 274 -22.12 19.58 -10.45
CA VAL A 274 -20.86 19.50 -9.72
C VAL A 274 -19.69 19.71 -10.66
N VAL A 275 -18.69 20.46 -10.21
CA VAL A 275 -17.38 20.59 -10.87
C VAL A 275 -16.37 19.73 -10.11
N ALA A 276 -15.76 18.76 -10.78
CA ALA A 276 -14.69 17.93 -10.28
C ALA A 276 -13.33 18.48 -10.74
N ILE A 277 -12.49 18.93 -9.82
CA ILE A 277 -11.20 19.56 -10.12
C ILE A 277 -10.08 18.60 -9.72
N GLY A 278 -9.18 18.26 -10.66
CA GLY A 278 -7.97 17.50 -10.35
C GLY A 278 -7.07 18.24 -9.35
N ASN A 279 -6.44 17.50 -8.45
CA ASN A 279 -5.62 18.08 -7.37
C ASN A 279 -4.13 18.23 -7.72
N GLY A 280 -3.78 18.24 -9.00
CA GLY A 280 -2.40 18.40 -9.47
C GLY A 280 -1.94 19.84 -9.62
N THR A 281 -1.04 20.04 -10.59
CA THR A 281 -0.46 21.36 -10.90
C THR A 281 -1.55 22.34 -11.32
N ALA A 282 -1.49 23.61 -10.84
CA ALA A 282 -2.48 24.67 -11.10
C ALA A 282 -3.89 24.42 -10.51
N SER A 283 -4.04 23.43 -9.64
CA SER A 283 -5.34 23.13 -9.00
C SER A 283 -5.88 24.29 -8.16
N ARG A 284 -5.00 25.04 -7.53
CA ARG A 284 -5.37 26.19 -6.66
C ARG A 284 -6.04 27.31 -7.42
N GLU A 285 -5.38 27.75 -8.45
CA GLU A 285 -5.88 28.83 -9.29
C GLU A 285 -7.20 28.40 -9.95
N SER A 286 -7.29 27.14 -10.33
CA SER A 286 -8.49 26.55 -10.89
C SER A 286 -9.62 26.47 -9.87
N GLU A 287 -9.32 26.11 -8.62
CA GLU A 287 -10.28 26.08 -7.51
C GLU A 287 -10.82 27.48 -7.20
N MET A 288 -9.91 28.46 -7.07
CA MET A 288 -10.31 29.84 -6.83
C MET A 288 -11.22 30.39 -7.92
N GLY A 289 -10.86 30.16 -9.20
CA GLY A 289 -11.70 30.57 -10.33
C GLY A 289 -13.03 29.84 -10.36
N THR A 290 -13.07 28.56 -9.99
CA THR A 290 -14.32 27.78 -9.92
C THR A 290 -15.22 28.26 -8.78
N ALA A 291 -14.67 28.59 -7.62
CA ALA A 291 -15.46 29.15 -6.51
C ALA A 291 -16.09 30.49 -6.88
N GLU A 292 -15.33 31.38 -7.55
CA GLU A 292 -15.86 32.64 -8.08
C GLU A 292 -16.98 32.37 -9.11
N LEU A 293 -16.76 31.41 -10.03
CA LEU A 293 -17.79 30.96 -10.98
C LEU A 293 -19.07 30.50 -10.27
N CYS A 294 -18.94 29.69 -9.22
CA CYS A 294 -20.09 29.17 -8.47
C CYS A 294 -20.91 30.29 -7.80
N ARG A 295 -20.26 31.38 -7.36
CA ARG A 295 -20.92 32.55 -6.77
C ARG A 295 -21.70 33.39 -7.79
N GLU A 296 -21.21 33.44 -9.03
CA GLU A 296 -21.81 34.22 -10.12
C GLU A 296 -22.93 33.51 -10.86
N LEU A 297 -23.12 32.22 -10.60
CA LEU A 297 -24.20 31.44 -11.24
C LEU A 297 -25.53 31.67 -10.56
N ASP A 298 -26.59 31.74 -11.37
CA ASP A 298 -27.99 31.86 -10.98
C ASP A 298 -28.61 30.56 -10.41
N ARG A 299 -27.80 29.50 -10.36
CA ARG A 299 -28.20 28.18 -9.85
C ARG A 299 -27.09 27.62 -8.93
N LYS A 300 -27.53 26.75 -8.01
CA LYS A 300 -26.57 26.09 -7.10
C LYS A 300 -25.72 25.05 -7.86
N VAL A 301 -24.43 25.34 -7.98
CA VAL A 301 -23.39 24.42 -8.47
C VAL A 301 -22.35 24.32 -7.36
N SER A 302 -21.89 23.12 -7.09
CA SER A 302 -20.83 22.86 -6.10
C SER A 302 -19.58 22.36 -6.81
N TYR A 303 -18.45 22.44 -6.14
CA TYR A 303 -17.22 21.84 -6.63
C TYR A 303 -16.59 20.92 -5.59
N VAL A 304 -15.69 20.06 -6.04
CA VAL A 304 -14.92 19.15 -5.20
C VAL A 304 -13.57 18.87 -5.82
N MET A 305 -12.53 18.81 -4.97
CA MET A 305 -11.20 18.37 -5.39
C MET A 305 -11.16 16.85 -5.52
N VAL A 306 -10.72 16.36 -6.66
CA VAL A 306 -10.62 14.92 -6.97
C VAL A 306 -9.16 14.52 -7.09
N ASN A 307 -8.79 13.41 -6.47
CA ASN A 307 -7.44 12.86 -6.61
C ASN A 307 -7.21 12.42 -8.07
N GLU A 308 -6.30 13.07 -8.77
CA GLU A 308 -5.96 12.79 -10.17
C GLU A 308 -4.84 11.75 -10.34
N ALA A 309 -4.30 11.17 -9.26
CA ALA A 309 -3.21 10.20 -9.34
C ALA A 309 -3.51 9.10 -10.36
N GLY A 310 -2.56 8.85 -11.27
CA GLY A 310 -2.71 7.90 -12.36
C GLY A 310 -3.64 8.32 -13.51
N ALA A 311 -4.30 9.50 -13.48
CA ALA A 311 -5.14 9.95 -14.59
C ALA A 311 -4.33 10.15 -15.89
N SER A 312 -3.12 10.68 -15.77
CA SER A 312 -2.18 10.81 -16.89
C SER A 312 -1.73 9.46 -17.45
N VAL A 313 -1.58 8.44 -16.59
CA VAL A 313 -1.24 7.07 -17.02
C VAL A 313 -2.40 6.46 -17.81
N TYR A 314 -3.63 6.58 -17.30
CA TYR A 314 -4.82 6.14 -18.04
C TYR A 314 -4.96 6.86 -19.37
N SER A 315 -4.87 8.18 -19.39
CA SER A 315 -5.08 8.99 -20.59
C SER A 315 -4.06 8.70 -21.70
N ALA A 316 -2.84 8.36 -21.35
CA ALA A 316 -1.78 7.94 -22.28
C ALA A 316 -1.83 6.44 -22.62
N SER A 317 -2.66 5.66 -21.95
CA SER A 317 -2.74 4.21 -22.16
C SER A 317 -3.45 3.85 -23.46
N ARG A 318 -3.23 2.60 -23.91
CA ARG A 318 -3.97 2.01 -25.02
C ARG A 318 -5.48 2.02 -24.76
N LEU A 319 -5.89 1.71 -23.53
CA LEU A 319 -7.30 1.71 -23.16
C LEU A 319 -7.92 3.10 -23.30
N GLY A 320 -7.25 4.16 -22.80
CA GLY A 320 -7.72 5.53 -22.96
C GLY A 320 -7.83 5.95 -24.45
N SER A 321 -6.90 5.47 -25.28
CA SER A 321 -6.94 5.72 -26.72
C SER A 321 -8.07 4.96 -27.45
N GLU A 322 -8.38 3.76 -27.00
CA GLU A 322 -9.50 2.96 -27.54
C GLU A 322 -10.86 3.50 -27.09
N GLU A 323 -10.97 4.02 -25.85
CA GLU A 323 -12.23 4.63 -25.36
C GLU A 323 -12.52 6.00 -26.01
N PHE A 324 -11.49 6.79 -26.28
CA PHE A 324 -11.59 8.16 -26.80
C PHE A 324 -10.56 8.44 -27.90
N PRO A 325 -10.72 7.84 -29.08
CA PRO A 325 -9.74 8.01 -30.16
C PRO A 325 -9.68 9.46 -30.67
N GLU A 326 -10.79 10.22 -30.57
CA GLU A 326 -10.90 11.61 -31.03
C GLU A 326 -10.38 12.66 -30.04
N TYR A 327 -10.11 12.27 -28.76
CA TYR A 327 -9.62 13.21 -27.75
C TYR A 327 -8.10 13.09 -27.54
N ASP A 328 -7.48 14.22 -27.30
CA ASP A 328 -6.08 14.22 -26.86
C ASP A 328 -5.91 13.67 -25.42
N VAL A 329 -4.67 13.43 -25.03
CA VAL A 329 -4.33 12.85 -23.74
C VAL A 329 -4.88 13.68 -22.56
N SER A 330 -4.85 15.01 -22.68
CA SER A 330 -5.28 15.90 -21.61
C SER A 330 -6.81 15.94 -21.46
N LEU A 331 -7.55 15.89 -22.56
CA LEU A 331 -9.01 15.81 -22.53
C LEU A 331 -9.48 14.47 -21.94
N ARG A 332 -8.80 13.36 -22.26
CA ARG A 332 -9.09 12.06 -21.63
C ARG A 332 -8.88 12.10 -20.12
N SER A 333 -7.89 12.86 -19.64
CA SER A 333 -7.66 13.06 -18.20
C SER A 333 -8.84 13.80 -17.56
N ALA A 334 -9.35 14.86 -18.17
CA ALA A 334 -10.52 15.60 -17.66
C ALA A 334 -11.77 14.71 -17.58
N VAL A 335 -11.99 13.84 -18.58
CA VAL A 335 -13.08 12.84 -18.55
C VAL A 335 -12.89 11.88 -17.37
N SER A 336 -11.68 11.38 -17.17
CA SER A 336 -11.37 10.48 -16.06
C SER A 336 -11.61 11.12 -14.69
N ILE A 337 -11.22 12.40 -14.51
CA ILE A 337 -11.47 13.15 -13.28
C ILE A 337 -12.98 13.26 -13.00
N ALA A 338 -13.79 13.57 -14.00
CA ALA A 338 -15.24 13.63 -13.83
C ALA A 338 -15.85 12.28 -13.44
N ARG A 339 -15.46 11.21 -14.14
CA ARG A 339 -15.96 9.84 -13.89
C ARG A 339 -15.50 9.28 -12.55
N ARG A 340 -14.30 9.66 -12.05
CA ARG A 340 -13.86 9.27 -10.70
C ARG A 340 -14.77 9.79 -9.60
N LEU A 341 -15.35 10.97 -9.78
CA LEU A 341 -16.34 11.47 -8.83
C LEU A 341 -17.63 10.66 -8.90
N GLN A 342 -18.06 10.26 -10.10
CA GLN A 342 -19.30 9.50 -10.29
C GLN A 342 -19.19 8.07 -9.77
N ASP A 343 -18.10 7.36 -10.09
CA ASP A 343 -17.76 6.04 -9.55
C ASP A 343 -16.24 5.83 -9.50
N PRO A 344 -15.62 6.05 -8.33
CA PRO A 344 -14.18 5.89 -8.15
C PRO A 344 -13.70 4.48 -8.52
N LEU A 345 -14.42 3.44 -8.11
CA LEU A 345 -14.03 2.05 -8.37
C LEU A 345 -14.01 1.76 -9.86
N ALA A 346 -15.09 2.08 -10.58
CA ALA A 346 -15.22 1.80 -12.00
C ALA A 346 -14.13 2.49 -12.85
N GLU A 347 -13.65 3.65 -12.41
CA GLU A 347 -12.62 4.39 -13.13
C GLU A 347 -11.21 4.00 -12.72
N LEU A 348 -10.92 3.84 -11.41
CA LEU A 348 -9.58 3.53 -10.92
C LEU A 348 -9.09 2.13 -11.31
N VAL A 349 -9.98 1.16 -11.50
CA VAL A 349 -9.60 -0.18 -12.00
C VAL A 349 -9.01 -0.19 -13.41
N LYS A 350 -9.15 0.90 -14.18
CA LYS A 350 -8.55 1.07 -15.51
C LYS A 350 -7.06 1.38 -15.45
N ILE A 351 -6.55 1.70 -14.27
CA ILE A 351 -5.18 2.15 -14.01
C ILE A 351 -4.39 1.04 -13.33
N ASP A 352 -3.12 0.88 -13.66
CA ASP A 352 -2.23 0.02 -12.89
C ASP A 352 -2.21 0.54 -11.42
N PRO A 353 -2.56 -0.30 -10.43
CA PRO A 353 -2.62 0.13 -9.04
C PRO A 353 -1.33 0.78 -8.52
N ARG A 354 -0.16 0.40 -9.07
CA ARG A 354 1.13 1.01 -8.75
C ARG A 354 1.25 2.46 -9.19
N SER A 355 0.45 2.89 -10.15
CA SER A 355 0.41 4.28 -10.64
C SER A 355 -0.52 5.18 -9.83
N ILE A 356 -1.27 4.60 -8.89
CA ILE A 356 -2.08 5.35 -7.94
C ILE A 356 -1.18 5.67 -6.74
N GLY A 357 -0.97 6.96 -6.45
CA GLY A 357 -0.14 7.40 -5.33
C GLY A 357 -0.84 7.13 -4.00
N VAL A 358 -0.41 6.10 -3.29
CA VAL A 358 -0.99 5.67 -2.01
C VAL A 358 0.00 5.68 -0.85
N GLY A 359 1.25 6.10 -1.08
CA GLY A 359 2.24 6.21 -0.02
C GLY A 359 3.58 6.77 -0.45
N GLN A 360 4.32 7.33 0.52
CA GLN A 360 5.54 8.10 0.29
C GLN A 360 6.71 7.26 -0.26
N TYR A 361 6.83 5.98 0.17
CA TYR A 361 7.93 5.08 -0.20
C TYR A 361 7.51 3.99 -1.19
N GLN A 362 6.44 4.23 -1.95
CA GLN A 362 5.84 3.23 -2.85
C GLN A 362 6.82 2.70 -3.90
N HIS A 363 7.79 3.52 -4.33
CA HIS A 363 8.79 3.15 -5.33
C HIS A 363 10.05 2.50 -4.73
N ASP A 364 10.22 2.54 -3.41
CA ASP A 364 11.41 2.02 -2.72
C ASP A 364 11.24 0.60 -2.17
N VAL A 365 10.00 0.10 -2.12
CA VAL A 365 9.68 -1.25 -1.65
C VAL A 365 9.79 -2.28 -2.77
N ASN A 366 9.80 -3.56 -2.42
CA ASN A 366 9.82 -4.66 -3.38
C ASN A 366 8.63 -4.60 -4.35
N GLN A 367 8.88 -4.23 -5.61
CA GLN A 367 7.85 -3.96 -6.62
C GLN A 367 7.02 -5.19 -7.01
N LYS A 368 7.59 -6.39 -6.94
CA LYS A 368 6.85 -7.63 -7.20
C LYS A 368 5.82 -7.87 -6.10
N ARG A 369 6.26 -7.77 -4.85
CA ARG A 369 5.41 -7.94 -3.67
C ARG A 369 4.31 -6.88 -3.61
N LEU A 370 4.67 -5.62 -3.89
CA LEU A 370 3.72 -4.50 -4.00
C LEU A 370 2.63 -4.79 -5.06
N THR A 371 3.04 -5.22 -6.26
CA THR A 371 2.11 -5.53 -7.36
C THR A 371 1.11 -6.61 -6.96
N GLU A 372 1.58 -7.70 -6.34
CA GLU A 372 0.73 -8.80 -5.88
C GLU A 372 -0.27 -8.32 -4.82
N ALA A 373 0.19 -7.55 -3.83
CA ALA A 373 -0.64 -7.02 -2.76
C ALA A 373 -1.72 -6.05 -3.29
N LEU A 374 -1.33 -5.06 -4.10
CA LEU A 374 -2.27 -4.07 -4.63
C LEU A 374 -3.30 -4.70 -5.58
N LYS A 375 -2.90 -5.67 -6.40
CA LYS A 375 -3.82 -6.42 -7.24
C LYS A 375 -4.88 -7.15 -6.41
N GLY A 376 -4.46 -7.83 -5.34
CA GLY A 376 -5.38 -8.50 -4.41
C GLY A 376 -6.35 -7.52 -3.75
N VAL A 377 -5.92 -6.29 -3.45
CA VAL A 377 -6.79 -5.24 -2.92
C VAL A 377 -7.85 -4.82 -3.94
N VAL A 378 -7.49 -4.63 -5.21
CA VAL A 378 -8.45 -4.30 -6.27
C VAL A 378 -9.48 -5.41 -6.43
N GLU A 379 -9.04 -6.67 -6.56
CA GLU A 379 -9.92 -7.83 -6.67
C GLU A 379 -10.88 -7.94 -5.47
N SER A 380 -10.38 -7.80 -4.26
CA SER A 380 -11.20 -7.83 -3.04
C SER A 380 -12.22 -6.68 -3.01
N SER A 381 -11.82 -5.46 -3.40
CA SER A 381 -12.71 -4.29 -3.43
C SER A 381 -13.84 -4.47 -4.44
N VAL A 382 -13.51 -4.91 -5.66
CA VAL A 382 -14.50 -5.17 -6.73
C VAL A 382 -15.52 -6.23 -6.29
N ASN A 383 -15.06 -7.34 -5.73
CA ASN A 383 -15.93 -8.42 -5.28
C ASN A 383 -16.79 -8.02 -4.07
N SER A 384 -16.29 -7.17 -3.17
CA SER A 384 -17.06 -6.71 -2.00
C SER A 384 -18.24 -5.79 -2.37
N VAL A 385 -18.08 -4.97 -3.41
CA VAL A 385 -19.13 -4.07 -3.89
C VAL A 385 -20.21 -4.83 -4.66
N GLY A 386 -19.80 -5.80 -5.46
CA GLY A 386 -20.66 -6.46 -6.43
C GLY A 386 -20.86 -5.59 -7.68
N ILE A 387 -20.87 -6.22 -8.84
CA ILE A 387 -20.77 -5.52 -10.13
C ILE A 387 -22.04 -5.71 -10.96
N ASP A 388 -22.60 -4.61 -11.44
CA ASP A 388 -23.71 -4.66 -12.39
C ASP A 388 -23.25 -5.24 -13.74
N LEU A 389 -23.74 -6.42 -14.06
CA LEU A 389 -23.39 -7.18 -15.26
C LEU A 389 -23.72 -6.43 -16.56
N ASN A 390 -24.74 -5.56 -16.52
CA ASN A 390 -25.24 -4.86 -17.68
C ASN A 390 -24.52 -3.54 -17.97
N THR A 391 -23.82 -2.96 -16.98
CA THR A 391 -23.13 -1.66 -17.13
C THR A 391 -21.61 -1.78 -17.02
N ALA A 392 -21.11 -2.83 -16.40
CA ALA A 392 -19.68 -3.00 -16.13
C ALA A 392 -18.82 -2.98 -17.39
N SER A 393 -17.66 -2.31 -17.30
CA SER A 393 -16.63 -2.33 -18.34
C SER A 393 -15.84 -3.64 -18.32
N VAL A 394 -15.13 -3.95 -19.41
CA VAL A 394 -14.18 -5.07 -19.48
C VAL A 394 -13.14 -4.96 -18.37
N SER A 395 -12.64 -3.74 -18.12
CA SER A 395 -11.64 -3.47 -17.07
C SER A 395 -12.14 -3.79 -15.67
N LEU A 396 -13.43 -3.56 -15.39
CA LEU A 396 -14.02 -3.89 -14.10
C LEU A 396 -14.29 -5.39 -13.96
N LEU A 397 -14.87 -6.00 -15.00
CA LEU A 397 -15.23 -7.43 -15.03
C LEU A 397 -14.01 -8.36 -14.84
N GLN A 398 -12.83 -7.99 -15.35
CA GLN A 398 -11.63 -8.83 -15.22
C GLN A 398 -11.13 -9.00 -13.77
N TYR A 399 -11.57 -8.16 -12.84
CA TYR A 399 -11.26 -8.28 -11.41
C TYR A 399 -12.31 -9.07 -10.63
N VAL A 400 -13.40 -9.49 -11.26
CA VAL A 400 -14.36 -10.39 -10.64
C VAL A 400 -13.76 -11.80 -10.53
N SER A 401 -13.88 -12.40 -9.35
CA SER A 401 -13.36 -13.76 -9.11
C SER A 401 -13.87 -14.74 -10.16
N GLY A 402 -12.98 -15.55 -10.71
CA GLY A 402 -13.32 -16.54 -11.75
C GLY A 402 -13.45 -15.99 -13.17
N ILE A 403 -13.32 -14.69 -13.40
CA ILE A 403 -13.40 -14.07 -14.73
C ILE A 403 -12.01 -13.73 -15.26
N THR A 404 -11.65 -14.31 -16.41
CA THR A 404 -10.43 -13.96 -17.14
C THR A 404 -10.65 -12.74 -18.04
N PRO A 405 -9.59 -12.03 -18.47
CA PRO A 405 -9.73 -10.91 -19.42
C PRO A 405 -10.47 -11.25 -20.71
N VAL A 406 -10.34 -12.50 -21.19
CA VAL A 406 -11.06 -12.98 -22.39
C VAL A 406 -12.54 -13.18 -22.09
N MET A 407 -12.88 -13.77 -20.93
CA MET A 407 -14.27 -13.91 -20.50
C MET A 407 -14.94 -12.54 -20.31
N ALA A 408 -14.24 -11.56 -19.70
CA ALA A 408 -14.74 -10.19 -19.54
C ALA A 408 -15.13 -9.55 -20.89
N LYS A 409 -14.28 -9.68 -21.92
CA LYS A 409 -14.58 -9.25 -23.28
C LYS A 409 -15.79 -9.99 -23.87
N ASN A 410 -15.87 -11.31 -23.70
CA ASN A 410 -16.98 -12.11 -24.20
C ASN A 410 -18.31 -11.74 -23.52
N ILE A 411 -18.32 -11.41 -22.23
CA ILE A 411 -19.52 -10.93 -21.52
C ILE A 411 -20.01 -9.62 -22.14
N VAL A 412 -19.12 -8.66 -22.37
CA VAL A 412 -19.49 -7.38 -22.99
C VAL A 412 -20.02 -7.60 -24.42
N SER A 413 -19.31 -8.37 -25.25
CA SER A 413 -19.78 -8.67 -26.61
C SER A 413 -21.11 -9.43 -26.61
N PHE A 414 -21.33 -10.34 -25.66
CA PHE A 414 -22.60 -11.05 -25.54
C PHE A 414 -23.77 -10.09 -25.31
N ARG A 415 -23.65 -9.13 -24.39
CA ARG A 415 -24.73 -8.15 -24.11
C ARG A 415 -24.95 -7.15 -25.26
N GLU A 416 -23.91 -6.83 -26.02
CA GLU A 416 -24.01 -5.97 -27.20
C GLU A 416 -24.84 -6.65 -28.32
N VAL A 417 -24.68 -7.96 -28.50
CA VAL A 417 -25.36 -8.75 -29.54
C VAL A 417 -26.75 -9.20 -29.10
N ASN A 418 -26.90 -9.66 -27.84
CA ASN A 418 -28.10 -10.32 -27.35
C ASN A 418 -28.97 -9.44 -26.45
N GLY A 419 -28.52 -8.20 -26.18
CA GLY A 419 -29.17 -7.30 -25.23
C GLY A 419 -28.78 -7.57 -23.78
N LYS A 420 -29.45 -6.88 -22.84
CA LYS A 420 -29.18 -6.96 -21.41
C LYS A 420 -29.40 -8.38 -20.86
N PHE A 421 -28.53 -8.80 -19.96
CA PHE A 421 -28.74 -9.99 -19.15
C PHE A 421 -29.98 -9.81 -18.28
N ARG A 422 -30.86 -10.80 -18.22
CA ARG A 422 -32.09 -10.83 -17.43
C ARG A 422 -31.97 -11.74 -16.20
N ASP A 423 -31.13 -12.76 -16.28
CA ASP A 423 -30.80 -13.64 -15.18
C ASP A 423 -29.32 -14.07 -15.23
N ARG A 424 -28.77 -14.50 -14.08
CA ARG A 424 -27.36 -14.95 -13.96
C ARG A 424 -27.07 -16.21 -14.78
N LYS A 425 -28.06 -17.08 -15.02
CA LYS A 425 -27.86 -18.34 -15.77
C LYS A 425 -27.48 -18.06 -17.23
N GLN A 426 -27.84 -16.90 -17.78
CA GLN A 426 -27.45 -16.52 -19.14
C GLN A 426 -25.93 -16.39 -19.30
N LEU A 427 -25.17 -16.21 -18.21
CA LEU A 427 -23.69 -16.26 -18.23
C LEU A 427 -23.16 -17.57 -18.79
N LEU A 428 -23.85 -18.70 -18.58
CA LEU A 428 -23.47 -20.00 -19.12
C LEU A 428 -23.53 -20.07 -20.67
N ARG A 429 -24.17 -19.10 -21.31
CA ARG A 429 -24.21 -18.96 -22.78
C ARG A 429 -23.06 -18.12 -23.32
N VAL A 430 -22.28 -17.48 -22.43
CA VAL A 430 -21.14 -16.66 -22.82
C VAL A 430 -19.98 -17.57 -23.22
N LYS A 431 -19.35 -17.29 -24.36
CA LYS A 431 -18.22 -18.06 -24.86
C LYS A 431 -17.10 -18.14 -23.82
N GLN A 432 -16.57 -19.35 -23.58
CA GLN A 432 -15.50 -19.66 -22.60
C GLN A 432 -15.89 -19.51 -21.11
N LEU A 433 -17.11 -19.15 -20.77
CA LEU A 433 -17.59 -19.09 -19.41
C LEU A 433 -18.32 -20.41 -19.09
N GLY A 434 -17.58 -21.40 -18.62
CA GLY A 434 -18.13 -22.71 -18.24
C GLY A 434 -18.70 -22.76 -16.82
N PRO A 435 -19.29 -23.90 -16.42
CA PRO A 435 -19.93 -24.05 -15.11
C PRO A 435 -19.04 -23.65 -13.92
N LYS A 436 -17.77 -24.06 -13.95
CA LYS A 436 -16.81 -23.74 -12.87
C LYS A 436 -16.54 -22.22 -12.73
N ALA A 437 -16.42 -21.52 -13.85
CA ALA A 437 -16.25 -20.06 -13.84
C ALA A 437 -17.55 -19.37 -13.37
N PHE A 438 -18.72 -19.86 -13.80
CA PHE A 438 -20.01 -19.39 -13.34
C PHE A 438 -20.16 -19.52 -11.82
N GLU A 439 -19.86 -20.68 -11.27
CA GLU A 439 -19.86 -20.94 -9.83
C GLU A 439 -18.98 -19.96 -9.05
N GLN A 440 -17.81 -19.60 -9.59
CA GLN A 440 -16.89 -18.68 -8.95
C GLN A 440 -17.34 -17.20 -9.05
N CYS A 441 -17.97 -16.78 -10.15
CA CYS A 441 -18.25 -15.35 -10.39
C CYS A 441 -19.70 -14.92 -10.07
N ALA A 442 -20.67 -15.84 -10.10
CA ALA A 442 -22.09 -15.51 -10.06
C ALA A 442 -22.50 -14.71 -8.82
N GLY A 443 -21.91 -15.00 -7.65
CA GLY A 443 -22.19 -14.30 -6.41
C GLY A 443 -21.79 -12.82 -6.41
N PHE A 444 -20.85 -12.42 -7.26
CA PHE A 444 -20.30 -11.06 -7.34
C PHE A 444 -20.94 -10.21 -8.45
N LEU A 445 -21.71 -10.81 -9.34
CA LEU A 445 -22.37 -10.14 -10.44
C LEU A 445 -23.82 -9.84 -10.08
N ARG A 446 -24.26 -8.60 -10.30
CA ARG A 446 -25.60 -8.11 -10.01
C ARG A 446 -26.38 -7.86 -11.30
N ILE A 447 -27.70 -8.07 -11.28
CA ILE A 447 -28.61 -7.73 -12.37
C ILE A 447 -29.77 -6.92 -11.79
N PRO A 448 -29.62 -5.59 -11.65
CA PRO A 448 -30.73 -4.74 -11.22
C PRO A 448 -31.91 -4.84 -12.19
N GLY A 449 -33.11 -5.09 -11.66
CA GLY A 449 -34.32 -5.25 -12.49
C GLY A 449 -34.36 -6.55 -13.31
N GLY A 450 -33.54 -7.55 -12.97
CA GLY A 450 -33.59 -8.88 -13.58
C GLY A 450 -34.87 -9.65 -13.26
N GLU A 451 -35.06 -10.80 -13.93
CA GLU A 451 -36.22 -11.68 -13.75
C GLU A 451 -36.25 -12.31 -12.34
N ASN A 452 -35.09 -12.63 -11.79
CA ASN A 452 -34.94 -13.13 -10.43
C ASN A 452 -34.38 -12.02 -9.52
N ILE A 453 -35.13 -11.62 -8.51
CA ILE A 453 -34.70 -10.58 -7.59
C ILE A 453 -33.41 -10.93 -6.83
N LEU A 454 -33.15 -12.22 -6.61
CA LEU A 454 -31.93 -12.68 -5.94
C LEU A 454 -30.68 -12.42 -6.80
N ASP A 455 -30.82 -12.23 -8.11
CA ASP A 455 -29.72 -11.84 -8.98
C ASP A 455 -29.20 -10.41 -8.69
N ASN A 456 -29.98 -9.61 -7.97
CA ASN A 456 -29.54 -8.30 -7.47
C ASN A 456 -29.04 -8.34 -6.01
N THR A 457 -28.64 -9.50 -5.50
CA THR A 457 -28.12 -9.70 -4.14
C THR A 457 -26.76 -10.38 -4.14
N GLY A 458 -26.08 -10.45 -2.99
CA GLY A 458 -24.87 -11.25 -2.79
C GLY A 458 -25.12 -12.74 -2.62
N VAL A 459 -26.39 -13.17 -2.58
CA VAL A 459 -26.74 -14.58 -2.44
C VAL A 459 -26.26 -15.34 -3.67
N HIS A 460 -25.52 -16.42 -3.44
CA HIS A 460 -25.04 -17.28 -4.51
C HIS A 460 -26.17 -18.11 -5.13
N PRO A 461 -26.19 -18.35 -6.46
CA PRO A 461 -27.26 -19.13 -7.10
C PRO A 461 -27.53 -20.52 -6.50
N GLU A 462 -26.52 -21.18 -5.98
CA GLU A 462 -26.66 -22.45 -5.26
C GLU A 462 -27.58 -22.37 -4.03
N SER A 463 -27.67 -21.19 -3.41
CA SER A 463 -28.48 -20.95 -2.21
C SER A 463 -29.91 -20.48 -2.56
N TYR A 464 -30.29 -20.33 -3.82
CA TYR A 464 -31.62 -19.82 -4.20
C TYR A 464 -32.75 -20.73 -3.76
N GLU A 465 -32.55 -22.05 -3.85
CA GLU A 465 -33.52 -23.04 -3.38
C GLU A 465 -33.73 -22.94 -1.87
N ALA A 466 -32.63 -22.73 -1.12
CA ALA A 466 -32.69 -22.56 0.33
C ALA A 466 -33.44 -21.26 0.71
N VAL A 467 -33.22 -20.13 0.01
CA VAL A 467 -33.99 -18.90 0.20
C VAL A 467 -35.47 -19.13 -0.10
N THR A 468 -35.79 -19.85 -1.18
CA THR A 468 -37.16 -20.17 -1.54
C THR A 468 -37.82 -21.06 -0.47
N GLY A 469 -37.09 -22.05 0.06
CA GLY A 469 -37.52 -22.89 1.17
C GLY A 469 -37.77 -22.09 2.46
N LEU A 470 -36.86 -21.13 2.73
CA LEU A 470 -36.98 -20.23 3.87
C LEU A 470 -38.26 -19.36 3.77
N MET A 471 -38.55 -18.79 2.60
CA MET A 471 -39.75 -18.00 2.38
C MET A 471 -41.03 -18.81 2.57
N LYS A 472 -41.06 -20.05 2.07
CA LYS A 472 -42.19 -20.96 2.24
C LYS A 472 -42.42 -21.31 3.71
N ARG A 473 -41.33 -21.65 4.45
CA ARG A 473 -41.39 -22.04 5.86
C ARG A 473 -41.85 -20.90 6.78
N MET A 474 -41.46 -19.67 6.43
CA MET A 474 -41.76 -18.48 7.21
C MET A 474 -43.06 -17.80 6.78
N ASP A 475 -43.83 -18.43 5.93
CA ASP A 475 -45.13 -17.94 5.42
C ASP A 475 -45.10 -16.45 5.01
N CYS A 476 -44.16 -16.12 4.11
CA CYS A 476 -43.91 -14.74 3.69
C CYS A 476 -45.03 -14.28 2.72
N PRO A 477 -46.01 -13.49 3.18
CA PRO A 477 -47.24 -13.19 2.42
C PRO A 477 -47.01 -12.30 1.21
N LYS A 478 -45.87 -11.59 1.15
CA LYS A 478 -45.54 -10.64 0.09
C LYS A 478 -44.80 -11.25 -1.10
N GLY A 479 -44.50 -12.57 -1.04
CA GLY A 479 -43.80 -13.28 -2.11
C GLY A 479 -42.35 -12.86 -2.36
N MET A 480 -41.77 -13.33 -3.48
CA MET A 480 -40.36 -13.11 -3.85
C MET A 480 -40.20 -11.71 -4.51
N ASN A 481 -40.35 -10.67 -3.72
CA ASN A 481 -40.09 -9.29 -4.10
C ASN A 481 -39.26 -8.57 -3.02
N GLU A 482 -38.80 -7.36 -3.31
CA GLU A 482 -37.91 -6.61 -2.40
C GLU A 482 -38.52 -6.41 -0.99
N LYS A 483 -39.80 -6.11 -0.91
CA LYS A 483 -40.50 -5.94 0.36
C LYS A 483 -40.58 -7.26 1.14
N GLY A 484 -40.88 -8.37 0.44
CA GLY A 484 -40.94 -9.71 1.02
C GLY A 484 -39.57 -10.17 1.55
N LEU A 485 -38.51 -9.93 0.79
CA LEU A 485 -37.14 -10.29 1.24
C LEU A 485 -36.70 -9.49 2.48
N ARG A 486 -36.99 -8.18 2.49
CA ARG A 486 -36.69 -7.33 3.67
C ARG A 486 -37.51 -7.73 4.91
N GLU A 487 -38.77 -8.09 4.74
CA GLU A 487 -39.60 -8.56 5.83
C GLU A 487 -39.15 -9.92 6.37
N LEU A 488 -38.79 -10.84 5.48
CA LEU A 488 -38.19 -12.12 5.83
C LEU A 488 -36.94 -11.91 6.69
N ALA A 489 -36.03 -11.07 6.23
CA ALA A 489 -34.79 -10.78 6.93
C ALA A 489 -35.03 -10.05 8.27
N ALA A 490 -35.99 -9.14 8.36
CA ALA A 490 -36.34 -8.46 9.60
C ALA A 490 -36.87 -9.44 10.67
N ASN A 491 -37.63 -10.45 10.23
CA ASN A 491 -38.18 -11.49 11.11
C ASN A 491 -37.13 -12.50 11.57
N SER A 492 -35.94 -12.55 10.95
CA SER A 492 -34.87 -13.49 11.28
C SER A 492 -34.39 -13.40 12.75
N LYS A 493 -34.58 -12.26 13.40
CA LYS A 493 -34.27 -12.06 14.82
C LYS A 493 -35.11 -12.96 15.76
N LYS A 494 -36.24 -13.48 15.26
CA LYS A 494 -37.17 -14.36 16.00
C LYS A 494 -36.88 -15.85 15.76
N TRP A 495 -35.91 -16.18 14.90
CA TRP A 495 -35.61 -17.56 14.49
C TRP A 495 -34.53 -18.18 15.38
N ASP A 496 -34.68 -19.47 15.64
CA ASP A 496 -33.54 -20.28 16.01
C ASP A 496 -32.73 -20.60 14.76
N LEU A 497 -31.69 -19.79 14.51
CA LEU A 497 -30.86 -19.89 13.32
C LEU A 497 -30.18 -21.26 13.21
N LYS A 498 -29.94 -21.98 14.32
CA LYS A 498 -29.34 -23.33 14.29
C LYS A 498 -30.36 -24.34 13.76
N GLU A 499 -31.59 -24.28 14.25
CA GLU A 499 -32.66 -25.14 13.76
C GLU A 499 -32.97 -24.92 12.30
N VAL A 500 -33.07 -23.64 11.90
CA VAL A 500 -33.32 -23.25 10.50
C VAL A 500 -32.18 -23.68 9.58
N SER A 501 -30.94 -23.50 10.00
CA SER A 501 -29.74 -23.91 9.27
C SER A 501 -29.75 -25.42 9.00
N HIS A 502 -30.03 -26.22 10.02
CA HIS A 502 -30.11 -27.67 9.92
C HIS A 502 -31.25 -28.11 8.98
N ALA A 503 -32.43 -27.47 9.11
CA ALA A 503 -33.59 -27.79 8.29
C ALA A 503 -33.42 -27.47 6.80
N LEU A 504 -32.57 -26.49 6.46
CA LEU A 504 -32.25 -26.10 5.08
C LEU A 504 -30.98 -26.77 4.54
N GLY A 505 -30.31 -27.58 5.35
CA GLY A 505 -29.03 -28.20 4.96
C GLY A 505 -27.89 -27.20 4.73
N LEU A 506 -27.95 -26.02 5.36
CA LEU A 506 -26.97 -24.94 5.24
C LEU A 506 -26.09 -24.87 6.48
N GLY A 507 -24.85 -24.39 6.30
CA GLY A 507 -24.02 -23.97 7.43
C GLY A 507 -24.58 -22.71 8.09
N LEU A 508 -24.47 -22.60 9.41
CA LEU A 508 -24.93 -21.44 10.17
C LEU A 508 -24.32 -20.10 9.65
N PRO A 509 -23.01 -20.02 9.33
CA PRO A 509 -22.43 -18.82 8.73
C PRO A 509 -23.09 -18.45 7.41
N THR A 510 -23.32 -19.42 6.52
CA THR A 510 -23.98 -19.23 5.23
C THR A 510 -25.40 -18.68 5.39
N LEU A 511 -26.18 -19.20 6.33
CA LEU A 511 -27.51 -18.67 6.62
C LEU A 511 -27.45 -17.23 7.13
N GLN A 512 -26.51 -16.91 8.01
CA GLN A 512 -26.31 -15.55 8.52
C GLN A 512 -25.96 -14.57 7.41
N ASP A 513 -25.10 -14.96 6.47
CA ASP A 513 -24.73 -14.15 5.32
C ASP A 513 -25.91 -13.95 4.38
N ILE A 514 -26.69 -14.99 4.09
CA ILE A 514 -27.94 -14.89 3.31
C ILE A 514 -28.89 -13.90 3.96
N VAL A 515 -29.15 -14.01 5.25
CA VAL A 515 -30.06 -13.10 5.97
C VAL A 515 -29.56 -11.67 5.89
N ARG A 516 -28.26 -11.43 6.03
CA ARG A 516 -27.65 -10.10 5.90
C ARG A 516 -27.85 -9.50 4.52
N GLU A 517 -27.64 -10.29 3.47
CA GLU A 517 -27.84 -9.87 2.09
C GLU A 517 -29.32 -9.56 1.76
N LEU A 518 -30.25 -10.33 2.33
CA LEU A 518 -31.68 -10.11 2.14
C LEU A 518 -32.24 -8.90 2.89
N GLN A 519 -31.54 -8.40 3.93
CA GLN A 519 -31.94 -7.17 4.63
C GLN A 519 -31.90 -5.95 3.71
N LYS A 520 -30.93 -5.90 2.82
CA LYS A 520 -30.72 -4.78 1.89
C LYS A 520 -30.39 -5.31 0.48
N PRO A 521 -31.38 -5.84 -0.26
CA PRO A 521 -31.15 -6.29 -1.62
C PRO A 521 -30.58 -5.18 -2.50
N GLY A 522 -29.58 -5.48 -3.33
CA GLY A 522 -28.93 -4.50 -4.19
C GLY A 522 -28.07 -3.46 -3.44
N ARG A 523 -27.69 -3.73 -2.20
CA ARG A 523 -26.85 -2.84 -1.40
C ARG A 523 -25.49 -2.64 -2.06
N ASP A 524 -25.12 -1.39 -2.21
CA ASP A 524 -23.74 -0.97 -2.41
C ASP A 524 -23.17 -0.58 -1.02
N PRO A 525 -22.15 -1.28 -0.50
CA PRO A 525 -21.60 -0.95 0.82
C PRO A 525 -21.04 0.47 0.92
N ARG A 526 -20.71 1.09 -0.21
CA ARG A 526 -20.23 2.47 -0.29
C ARG A 526 -21.30 3.52 -0.02
N ASP A 527 -22.60 3.19 -0.21
CA ASP A 527 -23.70 4.13 0.03
C ASP A 527 -23.88 4.48 1.53
N GLU A 528 -23.30 3.69 2.44
CA GLU A 528 -23.33 3.92 3.89
C GLU A 528 -22.17 4.80 4.38
N LEU A 529 -21.20 5.07 3.54
CA LEU A 529 -20.07 5.93 3.86
C LEU A 529 -20.45 7.41 3.71
N PRO A 530 -19.78 8.33 4.45
CA PRO A 530 -20.03 9.75 4.33
C PRO A 530 -19.72 10.24 2.93
N GLN A 531 -20.67 10.98 2.34
CA GLN A 531 -20.51 11.52 0.99
C GLN A 531 -19.44 12.59 0.93
N PRO A 532 -18.72 12.76 -0.19
CA PRO A 532 -17.71 13.80 -0.35
C PRO A 532 -18.27 15.20 -0.03
N ILE A 533 -17.47 16.03 0.63
CA ILE A 533 -17.85 17.41 0.96
C ILE A 533 -17.85 18.23 -0.32
N LEU A 534 -19.04 18.62 -0.76
CA LEU A 534 -19.24 19.50 -1.91
C LEU A 534 -19.19 20.96 -1.44
N ARG A 535 -18.26 21.75 -1.98
CA ARG A 535 -17.94 23.14 -1.57
C ARG A 535 -18.55 24.14 -2.53
N THR A 536 -18.73 25.37 -2.03
CA THR A 536 -19.16 26.54 -2.83
C THR A 536 -18.21 27.71 -2.70
N ASP A 537 -17.26 27.66 -1.75
CA ASP A 537 -16.30 28.72 -1.41
C ASP A 537 -14.92 28.14 -1.08
N VAL A 538 -13.88 28.97 -1.11
CA VAL A 538 -12.49 28.61 -0.79
C VAL A 538 -12.04 29.36 0.45
N MET A 539 -11.34 28.69 1.35
CA MET A 539 -10.55 29.27 2.42
C MET A 539 -9.07 29.37 2.02
N SER A 540 -8.41 30.46 2.38
CA SER A 540 -6.98 30.64 2.20
C SER A 540 -6.19 30.19 3.43
N LEU A 541 -4.87 30.00 3.27
CA LEU A 541 -4.00 29.65 4.40
C LEU A 541 -3.94 30.78 5.45
N GLU A 542 -4.06 32.01 4.98
CA GLU A 542 -4.07 33.23 5.78
C GLU A 542 -5.37 33.40 6.62
N ASP A 543 -6.45 32.73 6.21
CA ASP A 543 -7.73 32.74 6.93
C ASP A 543 -7.72 31.83 8.16
N LEU A 544 -6.76 30.88 8.20
CA LEU A 544 -6.64 29.92 9.28
C LEU A 544 -6.07 30.57 10.54
N LYS A 545 -6.75 30.39 11.66
CA LYS A 545 -6.30 30.82 12.99
C LYS A 545 -6.17 29.59 13.90
N PRO A 546 -5.20 29.60 14.85
CA PRO A 546 -5.17 28.65 15.93
C PRO A 546 -6.53 28.52 16.62
N ASP A 547 -6.86 27.35 17.11
CA ASP A 547 -8.12 26.95 17.73
C ASP A 547 -9.36 26.95 16.81
N MET A 548 -9.21 27.20 15.52
CA MET A 548 -10.29 27.11 14.56
C MET A 548 -10.70 25.64 14.37
N ILE A 549 -11.99 25.34 14.52
CA ILE A 549 -12.55 24.00 14.32
C ILE A 549 -13.09 23.90 12.89
N LEU A 550 -12.64 22.90 12.17
CA LEU A 550 -12.96 22.67 10.76
C LEU A 550 -13.33 21.20 10.51
N THR A 551 -14.13 20.98 9.50
CA THR A 551 -14.38 19.64 8.99
C THR A 551 -13.49 19.40 7.77
N GLY A 552 -12.77 18.29 7.76
CA GLY A 552 -11.88 17.91 6.67
C GLY A 552 -12.06 16.48 6.24
N THR A 553 -11.49 16.17 5.08
CA THR A 553 -11.46 14.80 4.53
C THR A 553 -10.05 14.23 4.66
N VAL A 554 -9.91 13.03 5.20
CA VAL A 554 -8.62 12.33 5.29
C VAL A 554 -8.16 11.95 3.88
N ARG A 555 -7.01 12.51 3.46
CA ARG A 555 -6.42 12.29 2.13
C ARG A 555 -5.45 11.13 2.12
N ASN A 556 -4.67 11.00 3.18
CA ASN A 556 -3.66 9.98 3.30
C ASN A 556 -3.41 9.64 4.76
N VAL A 557 -3.16 8.36 5.06
CA VAL A 557 -2.79 7.88 6.39
C VAL A 557 -1.43 7.23 6.29
N ILE A 558 -0.52 7.64 7.16
CA ILE A 558 0.86 7.16 7.22
C ILE A 558 1.21 6.77 8.67
N ASP A 559 2.33 6.09 8.88
CA ASP A 559 2.69 5.53 10.19
C ASP A 559 2.77 6.56 11.33
N PHE A 560 3.06 7.83 11.02
CA PHE A 560 3.19 8.88 12.02
C PHE A 560 2.01 9.86 12.07
N GLY A 561 0.93 9.64 11.30
CA GLY A 561 -0.26 10.48 11.35
C GLY A 561 -1.13 10.42 10.12
N ALA A 562 -2.02 11.40 9.96
CA ALA A 562 -2.91 11.53 8.83
C ALA A 562 -2.86 12.94 8.22
N PHE A 563 -2.91 13.00 6.89
CA PHE A 563 -3.07 14.24 6.13
C PHE A 563 -4.55 14.48 5.85
N ILE A 564 -5.03 15.67 6.21
CA ILE A 564 -6.44 16.04 6.16
C ILE A 564 -6.61 17.30 5.31
N ASP A 565 -7.43 17.19 4.28
CA ASP A 565 -7.88 18.31 3.48
C ASP A 565 -9.00 19.07 4.22
N ILE A 566 -8.67 20.23 4.75
CA ILE A 566 -9.59 21.11 5.49
C ILE A 566 -10.18 22.23 4.62
N GLY A 567 -9.97 22.18 3.30
CA GLY A 567 -10.48 23.18 2.38
C GLY A 567 -9.54 24.33 2.11
N VAL A 568 -8.32 24.25 2.58
CA VAL A 568 -7.20 25.09 2.16
C VAL A 568 -6.26 24.25 1.29
N HIS A 569 -5.42 24.92 0.52
CA HIS A 569 -4.58 24.27 -0.49
C HIS A 569 -3.56 23.26 0.00
N GLN A 570 -3.26 23.29 1.29
CA GLN A 570 -2.28 22.45 1.93
C GLN A 570 -3.01 21.51 2.88
N ASP A 571 -2.79 20.21 2.72
CA ASP A 571 -3.29 19.25 3.68
C ASP A 571 -2.66 19.53 5.05
N GLY A 572 -3.49 19.55 6.08
CA GLY A 572 -3.02 19.66 7.45
C GLY A 572 -2.60 18.28 7.98
N LEU A 573 -1.53 18.24 8.75
CA LEU A 573 -1.06 17.02 9.41
C LEU A 573 -1.66 16.93 10.82
N VAL A 574 -2.37 15.83 11.07
CA VAL A 574 -2.65 15.35 12.44
C VAL A 574 -1.61 14.29 12.76
N HIS A 575 -0.63 14.65 13.60
CA HIS A 575 0.37 13.71 14.07
C HIS A 575 -0.29 12.63 14.94
N ILE A 576 0.25 11.41 14.97
CA ILE A 576 -0.30 10.28 15.74
C ILE A 576 -0.58 10.62 17.20
N SER A 577 0.26 11.46 17.82
CA SER A 577 0.05 11.92 19.19
C SER A 577 -1.10 12.93 19.35
N GLN A 578 -1.69 13.42 18.26
CA GLN A 578 -2.79 14.39 18.23
C GLN A 578 -4.11 13.80 17.69
N MET A 579 -4.15 12.50 17.43
CA MET A 579 -5.32 11.82 16.82
C MET A 579 -6.38 11.44 17.85
N SER A 580 -5.98 11.15 19.08
CA SER A 580 -6.89 10.73 20.14
C SER A 580 -6.33 11.09 21.52
N ASP A 581 -7.21 11.21 22.50
CA ASP A 581 -6.84 11.41 23.92
C ASP A 581 -6.19 10.15 24.51
N HIS A 582 -6.43 8.98 23.89
CA HIS A 582 -5.80 7.72 24.26
C HIS A 582 -4.56 7.43 23.40
N PHE A 583 -3.71 6.52 23.89
CA PHE A 583 -2.55 6.09 23.11
C PHE A 583 -2.98 5.36 21.83
N VAL A 584 -2.55 5.89 20.70
CA VAL A 584 -2.77 5.32 19.36
C VAL A 584 -1.52 4.59 18.94
N LYS A 585 -1.65 3.31 18.61
CA LYS A 585 -0.55 2.48 18.12
C LYS A 585 -0.35 2.64 16.61
N HIS A 586 -1.44 2.67 15.87
CA HIS A 586 -1.43 2.85 14.43
C HIS A 586 -2.48 3.89 14.05
N PRO A 587 -2.15 4.91 13.22
CA PRO A 587 -3.09 5.93 12.79
C PRO A 587 -4.37 5.38 12.14
N MET A 588 -4.28 4.24 11.44
CA MET A 588 -5.41 3.59 10.79
C MET A 588 -6.41 2.94 11.76
N ASP A 589 -6.04 2.80 13.04
CA ASP A 589 -6.98 2.37 14.09
C ASP A 589 -7.98 3.49 14.44
N VAL A 590 -7.68 4.74 14.04
CA VAL A 590 -8.47 5.93 14.37
C VAL A 590 -9.17 6.52 13.15
N VAL A 591 -8.46 6.62 12.01
CA VAL A 591 -9.00 7.22 10.77
C VAL A 591 -8.56 6.45 9.54
N GLN A 592 -9.38 6.51 8.48
CA GLN A 592 -9.11 5.91 7.18
C GLN A 592 -9.17 6.98 6.07
N VAL A 593 -8.52 6.70 4.93
CA VAL A 593 -8.59 7.58 3.76
C VAL A 593 -10.05 7.71 3.29
N GLY A 594 -10.49 8.94 3.12
CA GLY A 594 -11.87 9.27 2.76
C GLY A 594 -12.77 9.61 3.94
N ASP A 595 -12.35 9.35 5.19
CA ASP A 595 -13.13 9.74 6.37
C ASP A 595 -13.30 11.26 6.45
N ILE A 596 -14.49 11.66 6.89
CA ILE A 596 -14.79 13.06 7.23
C ILE A 596 -14.60 13.22 8.73
N VAL A 597 -13.64 14.05 9.12
CA VAL A 597 -13.26 14.26 10.51
C VAL A 597 -13.33 15.73 10.90
N THR A 598 -13.67 15.98 12.14
CA THR A 598 -13.54 17.30 12.74
C THR A 598 -12.13 17.45 13.28
N VAL A 599 -11.49 18.58 12.98
CA VAL A 599 -10.14 18.91 13.44
C VAL A 599 -10.06 20.33 13.93
N LYS A 600 -9.11 20.58 14.83
CA LYS A 600 -8.79 21.92 15.32
C LYS A 600 -7.38 22.31 14.87
N VAL A 601 -7.23 23.53 14.41
CA VAL A 601 -5.94 24.08 13.98
C VAL A 601 -5.07 24.34 15.21
N LEU A 602 -3.89 23.72 15.27
CA LEU A 602 -2.90 23.97 16.31
C LEU A 602 -1.96 25.13 15.93
N SER A 603 -1.43 25.07 14.73
CA SER A 603 -0.51 26.10 14.22
C SER A 603 -0.51 26.10 12.69
N VAL A 604 -0.18 27.28 12.14
CA VAL A 604 0.00 27.49 10.70
C VAL A 604 1.37 28.11 10.46
N ASP A 605 2.24 27.41 9.75
CA ASP A 605 3.54 27.91 9.30
C ASP A 605 3.43 28.34 7.84
N ILE A 606 3.09 29.61 7.61
CA ILE A 606 2.87 30.17 6.28
C ILE A 606 4.12 30.06 5.40
N PRO A 607 5.35 30.41 5.86
CA PRO A 607 6.57 30.29 5.06
C PRO A 607 6.84 28.87 4.59
N ARG A 608 6.64 27.88 5.46
CA ARG A 608 6.86 26.46 5.14
C ARG A 608 5.62 25.75 4.59
N LYS A 609 4.50 26.45 4.49
CA LYS A 609 3.20 25.92 4.07
C LYS A 609 2.81 24.66 4.85
N ARG A 610 2.97 24.68 6.17
CA ARG A 610 2.64 23.57 7.05
C ARG A 610 1.49 23.92 7.98
N ILE A 611 0.54 23.02 8.12
CA ILE A 611 -0.61 23.15 9.01
C ILE A 611 -0.56 21.97 9.97
N SER A 612 -0.52 22.28 11.26
CA SER A 612 -0.62 21.26 12.30
C SER A 612 -2.04 21.25 12.86
N LEU A 613 -2.62 20.07 12.91
CA LEU A 613 -4.00 19.85 13.35
C LEU A 613 -4.06 18.91 14.54
N THR A 614 -5.14 18.94 15.29
CA THR A 614 -5.47 17.99 16.35
C THR A 614 -6.91 17.51 16.24
N MET A 615 -7.16 16.29 16.65
CA MET A 615 -8.48 15.71 16.86
C MET A 615 -8.80 15.53 18.35
N LYS A 616 -7.86 15.93 19.24
CA LYS A 616 -8.04 15.83 20.69
C LYS A 616 -9.02 16.87 21.22
N GLY A 617 -9.87 16.45 22.12
CA GLY A 617 -10.82 17.30 22.78
C GLY A 617 -11.95 17.81 21.88
N LEU A 618 -12.28 17.07 20.81
CA LEU A 618 -13.34 17.38 19.86
C LEU A 618 -14.47 16.36 19.94
#